data_0e934c25cdb6f04e2aeada6e72527ea1
#
_entry.id   0e934c25cdb6f04e2aeada6e72527ea1
#
_cell.length_a   1.000
_cell.length_b   1.000
_cell.length_c   1.000
_cell.angle_alpha   90.00
_cell.angle_beta   90.00
_cell.angle_gamma   90.00
#
_symmetry.space_group_name_H-M   'P 1'
#
loop_
_entity.id
_entity.type
_entity.pdbx_description
1 polymer ?
#
loop_
_entity_poly.entity_id
_entity_poly.type
_entity_poly.pdbx_seq_one_letter_code
_entity_poly.pdbx_strand_id
1 'polypeptide(L)'
;MDDLITTLLQDASPPYLANSEWEPGKPVYYSGPYWDKKELEVSLKSLLKGQWLPAGEEVSRFERKFSRKFNKKYSLMVNSGSSANLIMFNA
;
A
#
# COMPACT_ATOMS: atom_id res chain seq x y z
N MET A 1 -22.19 -1.06 -2.16
CA MET A 1 -20.84 -0.70 -2.67
C MET A 1 -19.83 -1.81 -2.43
N ASP A 2 -19.76 -2.36 -1.23
CA ASP A 2 -18.81 -3.44 -0.90
C ASP A 2 -19.04 -4.69 -1.75
N ASP A 3 -20.30 -5.06 -2.02
CA ASP A 3 -20.65 -6.20 -2.89
C ASP A 3 -20.21 -6.00 -4.35
N LEU A 4 -20.29 -4.76 -4.86
CA LEU A 4 -19.84 -4.43 -6.21
C LEU A 4 -18.32 -4.55 -6.32
N ILE A 5 -17.59 -4.02 -5.33
CA ILE A 5 -16.13 -4.13 -5.28
C ILE A 5 -15.73 -5.60 -5.18
N THR A 6 -16.37 -6.38 -4.32
CA THR A 6 -16.10 -7.82 -4.19
C THR A 6 -16.32 -8.54 -5.52
N THR A 7 -17.42 -8.24 -6.22
CA THR A 7 -17.70 -8.82 -7.53
C THR A 7 -16.65 -8.44 -8.57
N LEU A 8 -16.26 -7.17 -8.64
CA LEU A 8 -15.20 -6.70 -9.54
C LEU A 8 -13.83 -7.37 -9.28
N LEU A 9 -13.55 -7.68 -8.01
CA LEU A 9 -12.28 -8.29 -7.62
C LEU A 9 -12.26 -9.81 -7.76
N GLN A 10 -13.40 -10.47 -8.01
CA GLN A 10 -13.44 -11.93 -8.19
C GLN A 10 -12.54 -12.40 -9.32
N ASP A 11 -12.58 -11.67 -10.44
CA ASP A 11 -11.80 -11.99 -11.64
C ASP A 11 -10.47 -11.22 -11.73
N ALA A 12 -10.18 -10.34 -10.77
CA ALA A 12 -8.93 -9.61 -10.75
C ALA A 12 -7.76 -10.53 -10.39
N SER A 13 -6.84 -10.66 -11.32
CA SER A 13 -5.57 -11.37 -11.11
C SER A 13 -4.43 -10.39 -11.21
N PRO A 14 -3.96 -9.84 -10.07
CA PRO A 14 -2.79 -8.97 -10.09
C PRO A 14 -1.61 -9.68 -10.75
N PRO A 15 -0.83 -9.00 -11.60
CA PRO A 15 0.28 -9.61 -12.32
C PRO A 15 1.38 -10.16 -11.40
N TYR A 16 1.38 -9.74 -10.15
CA TYR A 16 2.32 -10.20 -9.13
C TYR A 16 1.56 -10.58 -7.86
N LEU A 17 1.06 -11.82 -7.83
CA LEU A 17 0.53 -12.35 -6.59
C LEU A 17 1.67 -12.71 -5.66
N ALA A 18 1.65 -12.15 -4.47
CA ALA A 18 2.60 -12.44 -3.41
C ALA A 18 2.70 -13.92 -3.06
N ASN A 19 1.66 -14.68 -3.36
CA ASN A 19 1.52 -16.09 -3.04
C ASN A 19 1.75 -17.01 -4.25
N SER A 20 2.21 -16.49 -5.39
CA SER A 20 2.58 -17.36 -6.51
C SER A 20 3.88 -18.08 -6.15
N GLU A 21 3.81 -19.39 -5.99
CA GLU A 21 5.01 -20.20 -5.80
C GLU A 21 5.90 -20.10 -7.05
N TRP A 22 7.20 -19.91 -6.82
CA TRP A 22 8.16 -19.92 -7.89
C TRP A 22 8.30 -21.35 -8.45
N GLU A 23 8.27 -21.49 -9.76
CA GLU A 23 8.49 -22.74 -10.44
C GLU A 23 9.81 -22.71 -11.23
N PRO A 24 10.52 -23.84 -11.35
CA PRO A 24 11.73 -23.92 -12.16
C PRO A 24 11.47 -23.47 -13.61
N GLY A 25 12.33 -22.60 -14.12
CA GLY A 25 12.20 -22.01 -15.46
C GLY A 25 11.48 -20.65 -15.48
N LYS A 26 10.87 -20.22 -14.38
CA LYS A 26 10.35 -18.86 -14.26
C LYS A 26 11.45 -17.87 -13.86
N PRO A 27 11.39 -16.61 -14.32
CA PRO A 27 12.35 -15.60 -13.92
C PRO A 27 12.26 -15.33 -12.42
N VAL A 28 13.41 -15.11 -11.80
CA VAL A 28 13.51 -14.61 -10.43
C VAL A 28 13.57 -13.09 -10.49
N TYR A 29 12.53 -12.42 -10.00
CA TYR A 29 12.48 -10.96 -10.01
C TYR A 29 13.31 -10.37 -8.86
N TYR A 30 14.02 -9.31 -9.14
CA TYR A 30 14.80 -8.57 -8.14
C TYR A 30 13.92 -7.96 -7.05
N SER A 31 12.79 -7.43 -7.45
CA SER A 31 11.81 -6.83 -6.54
C SER A 31 10.40 -6.93 -7.13
N GLY A 32 9.41 -6.74 -6.33
CA GLY A 32 8.02 -6.71 -6.75
C GLY A 32 7.10 -6.37 -5.57
N PRO A 33 5.88 -5.95 -5.84
CA PRO A 33 4.93 -5.69 -4.77
C PRO A 33 4.49 -7.01 -4.13
N TYR A 34 4.43 -7.00 -2.80
CA TYR A 34 3.80 -8.06 -2.04
C TYR A 34 2.36 -7.63 -1.69
N TRP A 35 1.40 -8.03 -2.50
CA TRP A 35 0.01 -7.63 -2.36
C TRP A 35 -0.97 -8.67 -2.91
N ASP A 36 -2.21 -8.60 -2.43
CA ASP A 36 -3.31 -9.47 -2.87
C ASP A 36 -4.59 -8.65 -3.16
N LYS A 37 -5.72 -9.31 -3.20
CA LYS A 37 -7.01 -8.64 -3.43
C LYS A 37 -7.39 -7.64 -2.34
N LYS A 38 -6.87 -7.78 -1.13
CA LYS A 38 -7.16 -6.87 -0.01
C LYS A 38 -6.58 -5.48 -0.23
N GLU A 39 -5.37 -5.39 -0.76
CA GLU A 39 -4.76 -4.11 -1.11
C GLU A 39 -5.54 -3.42 -2.22
N LEU A 40 -6.02 -4.17 -3.22
CA LEU A 40 -6.88 -3.63 -4.28
C LEU A 40 -8.21 -3.13 -3.73
N GLU A 41 -8.86 -3.92 -2.88
CA GLU A 41 -10.13 -3.54 -2.26
C GLU A 41 -9.99 -2.25 -1.45
N VAL A 42 -8.98 -2.15 -0.59
CA VAL A 42 -8.73 -0.96 0.23
C VAL A 42 -8.41 0.25 -0.63
N SER A 43 -7.62 0.07 -1.69
CA SER A 43 -7.27 1.14 -2.62
C SER A 43 -8.50 1.68 -3.35
N LEU A 44 -9.36 0.80 -3.87
CA LEU A 44 -10.61 1.20 -4.51
C LEU A 44 -11.56 1.91 -3.54
N LYS A 45 -11.74 1.39 -2.34
CA LYS A 45 -12.55 2.04 -1.30
C LYS A 45 -12.01 3.43 -0.94
N SER A 46 -10.69 3.57 -0.83
CA SER A 46 -10.05 4.84 -0.54
C SER A 46 -10.29 5.86 -1.65
N LEU A 47 -10.13 5.46 -2.92
CA LEU A 47 -10.38 6.32 -4.07
C LEU A 47 -11.85 6.77 -4.16
N LEU A 48 -12.78 5.87 -3.90
CA LEU A 48 -14.21 6.17 -3.96
C LEU A 48 -14.70 7.08 -2.84
N LYS A 49 -14.07 7.02 -1.67
CA LYS A 49 -14.41 7.85 -0.50
C LYS A 49 -13.61 9.14 -0.44
N GLY A 50 -12.43 9.16 -1.03
CA GLY A 50 -11.48 10.26 -0.89
C GLY A 50 -11.89 11.51 -1.64
N GLN A 51 -11.93 12.64 -0.96
CA GLN A 51 -12.05 13.96 -1.58
C GLN A 51 -10.70 14.48 -2.08
N TRP A 52 -9.61 14.00 -1.47
CA TRP A 52 -8.24 14.45 -1.75
C TRP A 52 -7.33 13.25 -2.00
N LEU A 53 -6.63 13.26 -3.13
CA LEU A 53 -5.70 12.19 -3.49
C LEU A 53 -4.38 12.21 -2.70
N PRO A 54 -3.79 13.39 -2.39
CA PRO A 54 -2.43 13.43 -1.83
C PRO A 54 -2.35 13.06 -0.34
N ALA A 55 -3.38 13.34 0.43
CA ALA A 55 -3.39 13.06 1.86
C ALA A 55 -4.83 12.85 2.33
N GLY A 56 -5.12 11.69 2.87
CA GLY A 56 -6.44 11.32 3.32
C GLY A 56 -6.44 10.62 4.68
N GLU A 57 -7.57 10.10 5.04
CA GLU A 57 -7.77 9.39 6.30
C GLU A 57 -6.83 8.19 6.45
N GLU A 58 -6.57 7.47 5.38
CA GLU A 58 -5.69 6.29 5.41
C GLU A 58 -4.24 6.66 5.71
N VAL A 59 -3.74 7.75 5.14
CA VAL A 59 -2.41 8.29 5.45
C VAL A 59 -2.31 8.65 6.93
N SER A 60 -3.27 9.40 7.44
CA SER A 60 -3.30 9.79 8.86
C SER A 60 -3.38 8.58 9.79
N ARG A 61 -4.15 7.56 9.41
CA ARG A 61 -4.25 6.31 10.17
C ARG A 61 -2.94 5.53 10.15
N PHE A 62 -2.28 5.44 9.01
CA PHE A 62 -0.98 4.81 8.88
C PHE A 62 0.06 5.51 9.75
N GLU A 63 0.18 6.84 9.66
CA GLU A 63 1.13 7.64 10.44
C GLU A 63 0.95 7.40 11.96
N ARG A 64 -0.28 7.42 12.45
CA ARG A 64 -0.56 7.14 13.87
C ARG A 64 -0.16 5.73 14.30
N LYS A 65 -0.46 4.71 13.47
CA LYS A 65 -0.09 3.32 13.77
C LYS A 65 1.42 3.10 13.71
N PHE A 66 2.06 3.69 12.73
CA PHE A 66 3.51 3.56 12.53
C PHE A 66 4.28 4.21 13.68
N SER A 67 3.94 5.45 14.06
CA SER A 67 4.58 6.13 15.18
C SER A 67 4.46 5.33 16.49
N ARG A 68 3.28 4.79 16.77
CA ARG A 68 3.07 3.95 17.97
C ARG A 68 3.89 2.66 17.93
N LYS A 69 3.95 1.99 16.78
CA LYS A 69 4.70 0.75 16.63
C LYS A 69 6.20 0.92 16.94
N PHE A 70 6.76 2.07 16.57
CA PHE A 70 8.16 2.39 16.78
C PHE A 70 8.42 3.29 18.01
N ASN A 71 7.41 3.45 18.86
CA ASN A 71 7.49 4.29 20.08
C ASN A 71 7.99 5.71 19.78
N LYS A 72 7.45 6.30 18.70
CA LYS A 72 7.73 7.68 18.29
C LYS A 72 6.50 8.56 18.50
N LYS A 73 6.73 9.83 18.74
CA LYS A 73 5.64 10.79 18.95
C LYS A 73 4.88 11.08 17.65
N TYR A 74 5.61 11.18 16.55
CA TYR A 74 5.07 11.50 15.23
C TYR A 74 5.71 10.62 14.16
N SER A 75 5.01 10.47 13.05
CA SER A 75 5.53 9.97 11.79
C SER A 75 4.94 10.76 10.64
N LEU A 76 5.65 10.79 9.54
CA LEU A 76 5.26 11.49 8.32
C LEU A 76 5.37 10.54 7.13
N MET A 77 4.27 10.37 6.40
CA MET A 77 4.26 9.64 5.16
C MET A 77 4.85 10.50 4.04
N VAL A 78 5.73 9.91 3.26
CA VAL A 78 6.37 10.56 2.11
C VAL A 78 6.26 9.68 0.87
N ASN A 79 6.55 10.24 -0.30
CA ASN A 79 6.36 9.55 -1.59
C ASN A 79 7.44 8.50 -1.91
N SER A 80 8.57 8.53 -1.23
CA SER A 80 9.68 7.60 -1.46
C SER A 80 10.65 7.53 -0.28
N GLY A 81 11.45 6.46 -0.21
CA GLY A 81 12.55 6.36 0.74
C GLY A 81 13.60 7.45 0.54
N SER A 82 13.85 7.88 -0.69
CA SER A 82 14.76 9.00 -0.97
C SER A 82 14.27 10.31 -0.36
N SER A 83 12.98 10.60 -0.47
CA SER A 83 12.37 11.76 0.20
C SER A 83 12.45 11.65 1.72
N ALA A 84 12.24 10.47 2.28
CA ALA A 84 12.39 10.22 3.71
C ALA A 84 13.83 10.53 4.19
N ASN A 85 14.83 10.06 3.45
CA ASN A 85 16.23 10.34 3.75
C ASN A 85 16.54 11.85 3.67
N LEU A 86 16.03 12.52 2.64
CA LEU A 86 16.22 13.97 2.48
C LEU A 86 15.67 14.75 3.67
N ILE A 87 14.45 14.44 4.09
CA ILE A 87 13.82 15.08 5.26
C ILE A 87 14.62 14.78 6.53
N MET A 88 15.04 13.54 6.72
CA MET A 88 15.82 13.13 7.88
C MET A 88 17.15 13.90 7.99
N PHE A 89 17.84 14.12 6.89
CA PHE A 89 19.08 14.89 6.87
C PHE A 89 18.89 16.40 7.05
N ASN A 90 17.72 16.93 6.73
CA ASN A 90 17.40 18.35 6.89
C ASN A 90 16.67 18.68 8.21
N ALA A 91 16.35 17.67 8.97
CA ALA A 91 15.67 17.87 10.25
C ALA A 91 16.57 18.41 11.35
#